data_733496dd07ee98b73637aeb91168eb2b
#
_entry.id   733496dd07ee98b73637aeb91168eb2b
#
_cell.length_a   1.000
_cell.length_b   1.000
_cell.length_c   1.000
_cell.angle_alpha   90.00
_cell.angle_beta   90.00
_cell.angle_gamma   90.00
#
_symmetry.space_group_name_H-M   'P 1'
#
loop_
_entity.id
_entity.type
_entity.pdbx_description
1 polymer ?
#
loop_
_entity_poly.entity_id
_entity_poly.type
_entity_poly.pdbx_seq_one_letter_code
_entity_poly.pdbx_strand_id
1 'polypeptide(L)'
;AMRSALPDDADRGMPIAVCGFGTIGILLAMFLIEAGYSDLYVIGNKDFQKRMALALGVGEEHFYDNRDGGAQGWLTAQTGGAGVDVFFECVGKNETVAGAVMGTAPNGTVQLVGNPASDMAFEKNLYWKILRDQLTVKGSWNSSFRHDREDDWHYVLDRLQRERIHPEQSITHGFPLDALDQGLLIMRDKLQEYVKVMVEAGA
;
A
#
# COMPACT_ATOMS: atom_id res chain seq x y z
N ALA A 1 7.83 0.71 5.13
CA ALA A 1 6.96 1.83 4.74
C ALA A 1 6.12 2.32 5.93
N MET A 2 5.32 1.47 6.56
CA MET A 2 4.50 1.82 7.73
C MET A 2 5.33 2.53 8.82
N ARG A 3 6.35 1.87 9.34
CA ARG A 3 7.21 2.40 10.43
C ARG A 3 8.02 3.65 10.04
N SER A 4 8.23 3.89 8.75
CA SER A 4 8.86 5.12 8.27
C SER A 4 7.89 6.31 8.26
N ALA A 5 6.62 6.06 7.99
CA ALA A 5 5.60 7.10 7.87
C ALA A 5 4.89 7.41 9.19
N LEU A 6 4.76 6.42 10.06
CA LEU A 6 3.94 6.48 11.27
C LEU A 6 4.82 6.33 12.52
N PRO A 7 4.89 7.32 13.40
CA PRO A 7 5.54 7.20 14.69
C PRO A 7 4.76 6.24 15.62
N ASP A 8 5.43 5.73 16.65
CA ASP A 8 4.84 4.73 17.57
C ASP A 8 3.64 5.28 18.36
N ASP A 9 3.62 6.59 18.61
CA ASP A 9 2.57 7.34 19.31
C ASP A 9 1.48 7.91 18.40
N ALA A 10 1.50 7.58 17.10
CA ALA A 10 0.48 8.05 16.16
C ALA A 10 -0.93 7.61 16.58
N ASP A 11 -1.92 8.49 16.37
CA ASP A 11 -3.33 8.17 16.60
C ASP A 11 -3.77 7.01 15.71
N ARG A 12 -4.33 5.97 16.31
CA ARG A 12 -4.80 4.79 15.58
C ARG A 12 -6.12 5.02 14.82
N GLY A 13 -6.83 6.10 15.13
CA GLY A 13 -8.02 6.56 14.40
C GLY A 13 -7.73 7.54 13.28
N MET A 14 -6.47 7.90 13.02
CA MET A 14 -6.12 8.82 11.94
C MET A 14 -6.47 8.24 10.56
N PRO A 15 -6.99 9.05 9.62
CA PRO A 15 -7.32 8.59 8.27
C PRO A 15 -6.04 8.27 7.47
N ILE A 16 -5.96 7.06 6.93
CA ILE A 16 -4.84 6.57 6.13
C ILE A 16 -5.35 6.05 4.79
N ALA A 17 -4.67 6.41 3.70
CA ALA A 17 -4.95 5.83 2.38
C ALA A 17 -3.82 4.95 1.86
N VAL A 18 -4.17 3.85 1.21
CA VAL A 18 -3.27 2.96 0.46
C VAL A 18 -3.73 2.89 -0.99
N CYS A 19 -2.96 3.45 -1.91
CA CYS A 19 -3.21 3.38 -3.34
C CYS A 19 -2.31 2.34 -4.00
N GLY A 20 -2.93 1.38 -4.71
CA GLY A 20 -2.23 0.25 -5.31
C GLY A 20 -2.25 -0.98 -4.40
N PHE A 21 -3.30 -1.78 -4.52
CA PHE A 21 -3.53 -2.95 -3.67
C PHE A 21 -3.02 -4.26 -4.31
N GLY A 22 -1.74 -4.23 -4.75
CA GLY A 22 -0.95 -5.41 -5.10
C GLY A 22 -0.27 -6.03 -3.86
N THR A 23 0.72 -6.88 -4.06
CA THR A 23 1.43 -7.58 -2.96
C THR A 23 1.88 -6.62 -1.85
N ILE A 24 2.50 -5.48 -2.22
CA ILE A 24 3.02 -4.52 -1.24
C ILE A 24 1.88 -3.82 -0.51
N GLY A 25 0.86 -3.33 -1.23
CA GLY A 25 -0.28 -2.65 -0.61
C GLY A 25 -1.10 -3.56 0.30
N ILE A 26 -1.29 -4.83 -0.07
CA ILE A 26 -1.98 -5.83 0.77
C ILE A 26 -1.19 -6.08 2.06
N LEU A 27 0.13 -6.32 1.97
CA LEU A 27 0.97 -6.52 3.15
C LEU A 27 1.03 -5.27 4.03
N LEU A 28 1.09 -4.08 3.43
CA LEU A 28 1.04 -2.81 4.17
C LEU A 28 -0.27 -2.65 4.94
N ALA A 29 -1.42 -2.90 4.30
CA ALA A 29 -2.72 -2.87 4.96
C ALA A 29 -2.81 -3.88 6.11
N MET A 30 -2.28 -5.10 5.91
CA MET A 30 -2.20 -6.12 6.96
C MET A 30 -1.42 -5.63 8.18
N PHE A 31 -0.27 -4.97 7.99
CA PHE A 31 0.51 -4.39 9.09
C PHE A 31 -0.17 -3.18 9.74
N LEU A 32 -0.86 -2.33 8.97
CA LEU A 32 -1.63 -1.21 9.51
C LEU A 32 -2.76 -1.69 10.42
N ILE A 33 -3.52 -2.67 9.96
CA ILE A 33 -4.62 -3.28 10.73
C ILE A 33 -4.07 -3.98 11.99
N GLU A 34 -2.98 -4.74 11.87
CA GLU A 34 -2.31 -5.39 13.01
C GLU A 34 -1.84 -4.37 14.04
N ALA A 35 -1.34 -3.22 13.59
CA ALA A 35 -0.92 -2.12 14.46
C ALA A 35 -2.09 -1.32 15.06
N GLY A 36 -3.35 -1.65 14.71
CA GLY A 36 -4.56 -1.07 15.28
C GLY A 36 -5.10 0.15 14.54
N TYR A 37 -4.59 0.49 13.35
CA TYR A 37 -5.17 1.57 12.55
C TYR A 37 -6.51 1.13 11.96
N SER A 38 -7.57 1.89 12.22
CA SER A 38 -8.95 1.53 11.90
C SER A 38 -9.57 2.33 10.75
N ASP A 39 -9.11 3.55 10.51
CA ASP A 39 -9.63 4.42 9.46
C ASP A 39 -8.76 4.30 8.18
N LEU A 40 -8.86 3.16 7.52
CA LEU A 40 -8.04 2.76 6.38
C LEU A 40 -8.82 2.78 5.08
N TYR A 41 -8.44 3.68 4.16
CA TYR A 41 -8.98 3.81 2.81
C TYR A 41 -8.10 3.08 1.80
N VAL A 42 -8.69 2.22 0.98
CA VAL A 42 -7.96 1.43 -0.02
C VAL A 42 -8.43 1.81 -1.43
N ILE A 43 -7.47 2.13 -2.29
CA ILE A 43 -7.72 2.46 -3.70
C ILE A 43 -7.10 1.35 -4.56
N GLY A 44 -7.96 0.61 -5.24
CA GLY A 44 -7.60 -0.48 -6.14
C GLY A 44 -8.23 -0.31 -7.52
N ASN A 45 -8.02 -1.28 -8.41
CA ASN A 45 -8.60 -1.30 -9.75
C ASN A 45 -8.91 -2.71 -10.27
N LYS A 46 -9.07 -3.67 -9.36
CA LYS A 46 -9.37 -5.07 -9.70
C LYS A 46 -10.28 -5.70 -8.66
N ASP A 47 -11.15 -6.59 -9.10
CA ASP A 47 -12.13 -7.24 -8.22
C ASP A 47 -11.47 -8.07 -7.12
N PHE A 48 -10.35 -8.75 -7.41
CA PHE A 48 -9.63 -9.49 -6.39
C PHE A 48 -9.05 -8.58 -5.29
N GLN A 49 -8.65 -7.35 -5.63
CA GLN A 49 -8.15 -6.38 -4.66
C GLN A 49 -9.26 -5.97 -3.68
N LYS A 50 -10.48 -5.78 -4.17
CA LYS A 50 -11.64 -5.56 -3.31
C LYS A 50 -11.88 -6.74 -2.38
N ARG A 51 -11.90 -7.98 -2.93
CA ARG A 51 -12.07 -9.19 -2.11
C ARG A 51 -11.00 -9.30 -1.02
N MET A 52 -9.74 -9.02 -1.35
CA MET A 52 -8.64 -9.04 -0.37
C MET A 52 -8.78 -7.96 0.70
N ALA A 53 -9.18 -6.74 0.33
CA ALA A 53 -9.40 -5.65 1.29
C ALA A 53 -10.49 -6.02 2.30
N LEU A 54 -11.64 -6.52 1.81
CA LEU A 54 -12.74 -6.98 2.66
C LEU A 54 -12.32 -8.16 3.57
N ALA A 55 -11.54 -9.11 3.04
CA ALA A 55 -11.04 -10.24 3.84
C ALA A 55 -10.09 -9.81 4.96
N LEU A 56 -9.37 -8.70 4.79
CA LEU A 56 -8.54 -8.09 5.82
C LEU A 56 -9.34 -7.24 6.83
N GLY A 57 -10.64 -7.05 6.61
CA GLY A 57 -11.51 -6.27 7.50
C GLY A 57 -11.64 -4.79 7.12
N VAL A 58 -11.17 -4.37 5.95
CA VAL A 58 -11.49 -3.04 5.41
C VAL A 58 -12.98 -2.97 5.09
N GLY A 59 -13.67 -1.94 5.56
CA GLY A 59 -15.08 -1.73 5.23
C GLY A 59 -15.33 -1.58 3.72
N GLU A 60 -16.49 -2.01 3.24
CA GLU A 60 -16.79 -1.90 1.82
C GLU A 60 -16.80 -0.44 1.34
N GLU A 61 -17.27 0.46 2.16
CA GLU A 61 -17.29 1.92 1.95
C GLU A 61 -15.88 2.54 1.92
N HIS A 62 -14.89 1.86 2.49
CA HIS A 62 -13.48 2.28 2.52
C HIS A 62 -12.65 1.68 1.37
N PHE A 63 -13.26 0.93 0.45
CA PHE A 63 -12.60 0.48 -0.78
C PHE A 63 -13.14 1.24 -1.99
N TYR A 64 -12.25 1.81 -2.78
CA TYR A 64 -12.58 2.46 -4.05
C TYR A 64 -12.00 1.73 -5.25
N ASP A 65 -12.87 1.41 -6.22
CA ASP A 65 -12.45 0.89 -7.53
C ASP A 65 -12.16 2.04 -8.48
N ASN A 66 -10.89 2.26 -8.75
CA ASN A 66 -10.43 3.37 -9.57
C ASN A 66 -10.26 3.01 -11.06
N ARG A 67 -10.95 1.98 -11.59
CA ARG A 67 -10.91 1.64 -13.02
C ARG A 67 -11.31 2.81 -13.90
N ASP A 68 -12.33 3.56 -13.50
CA ASP A 68 -12.87 4.70 -14.22
C ASP A 68 -12.37 6.06 -13.69
N GLY A 69 -11.38 6.05 -12.81
CA GLY A 69 -10.88 7.26 -12.14
C GLY A 69 -11.79 7.72 -11.00
N GLY A 70 -11.53 8.92 -10.47
CA GLY A 70 -12.39 9.55 -9.46
C GLY A 70 -11.99 9.30 -8.00
N ALA A 71 -10.94 8.52 -7.72
CA ALA A 71 -10.51 8.20 -6.35
C ALA A 71 -10.27 9.46 -5.49
N GLN A 72 -9.76 10.55 -6.07
CA GLN A 72 -9.55 11.79 -5.34
C GLN A 72 -10.86 12.40 -4.82
N GLY A 73 -11.89 12.49 -5.68
CA GLY A 73 -13.19 13.00 -5.29
C GLY A 73 -13.87 12.15 -4.23
N TRP A 74 -13.77 10.82 -4.39
CA TRP A 74 -14.27 9.89 -3.40
C TRP A 74 -13.56 10.06 -2.05
N LEU A 75 -12.22 10.08 -2.02
CA LEU A 75 -11.45 10.22 -0.79
C LEU A 75 -11.75 11.56 -0.09
N THR A 76 -11.86 12.64 -0.87
CA THR A 76 -12.29 13.94 -0.37
C THR A 76 -13.65 13.88 0.30
N ALA A 77 -14.62 13.19 -0.30
CA ALA A 77 -15.95 13.02 0.29
C ALA A 77 -15.90 12.18 1.58
N GLN A 78 -15.15 11.08 1.60
CA GLN A 78 -15.01 10.21 2.77
C GLN A 78 -14.37 10.94 3.97
N THR A 79 -13.42 11.83 3.70
CA THR A 79 -12.69 12.58 4.74
C THR A 79 -13.30 13.96 5.05
N GLY A 80 -14.53 14.24 4.60
CA GLY A 80 -15.19 15.52 4.82
C GLY A 80 -14.45 16.72 4.22
N GLY A 81 -13.64 16.51 3.18
CA GLY A 81 -12.84 17.54 2.51
C GLY A 81 -11.45 17.74 3.08
N ALA A 82 -11.11 17.11 4.21
CA ALA A 82 -9.80 17.32 4.88
C ALA A 82 -8.65 16.59 4.17
N GLY A 83 -8.90 15.43 3.54
CA GLY A 83 -7.89 14.52 3.07
C GLY A 83 -7.42 13.55 4.18
N VAL A 84 -6.44 12.70 3.88
CA VAL A 84 -5.87 11.74 4.83
C VAL A 84 -4.59 12.26 5.45
N ASP A 85 -4.30 11.85 6.69
CA ASP A 85 -3.06 12.23 7.38
C ASP A 85 -1.84 11.54 6.81
N VAL A 86 -1.99 10.29 6.35
CA VAL A 86 -0.92 9.55 5.67
C VAL A 86 -1.44 8.88 4.41
N PHE A 87 -0.78 9.13 3.30
CA PHE A 87 -1.09 8.50 2.03
C PHE A 87 0.09 7.63 1.56
N PHE A 88 -0.13 6.33 1.46
CA PHE A 88 0.83 5.38 0.90
C PHE A 88 0.58 5.19 -0.59
N GLU A 89 1.51 5.62 -1.41
CA GLU A 89 1.50 5.44 -2.85
C GLU A 89 2.32 4.19 -3.23
N CYS A 90 1.65 3.11 -3.67
CA CYS A 90 2.24 1.80 -3.93
C CYS A 90 2.21 1.40 -5.42
N VAL A 91 2.00 2.32 -6.34
CA VAL A 91 1.89 2.06 -7.79
C VAL A 91 3.10 2.56 -8.57
N GLY A 92 3.52 3.82 -8.35
CA GLY A 92 4.63 4.45 -9.05
C GLY A 92 4.24 5.05 -10.41
N LYS A 93 3.08 5.72 -10.51
CA LYS A 93 2.67 6.45 -11.72
C LYS A 93 2.44 7.93 -11.41
N ASN A 94 2.59 8.79 -12.43
CA ASN A 94 2.33 10.22 -12.28
C ASN A 94 0.95 10.49 -11.69
N GLU A 95 -0.09 9.81 -12.19
CA GLU A 95 -1.47 10.00 -11.75
C GLU A 95 -1.67 9.58 -10.29
N THR A 96 -1.05 8.47 -9.86
CA THR A 96 -1.19 7.97 -8.49
C THR A 96 -0.39 8.79 -7.49
N VAL A 97 0.79 9.29 -7.87
CA VAL A 97 1.56 10.23 -7.05
C VAL A 97 0.84 11.58 -6.95
N ALA A 98 0.29 12.08 -8.05
CA ALA A 98 -0.54 13.29 -8.04
C ALA A 98 -1.76 13.12 -7.14
N GLY A 99 -2.47 12.00 -7.26
CA GLY A 99 -3.60 11.64 -6.41
C GLY A 99 -3.22 11.57 -4.92
N ALA A 100 -2.05 11.01 -4.61
CA ALA A 100 -1.54 10.94 -3.24
C ALA A 100 -1.30 12.33 -2.64
N VAL A 101 -0.60 13.22 -3.38
CA VAL A 101 -0.36 14.59 -2.92
C VAL A 101 -1.67 15.35 -2.74
N MET A 102 -2.59 15.24 -3.72
CA MET A 102 -3.87 15.97 -3.68
C MET A 102 -4.83 15.43 -2.61
N GLY A 103 -4.75 14.13 -2.28
CA GLY A 103 -5.59 13.48 -1.27
C GLY A 103 -5.08 13.60 0.17
N THR A 104 -3.86 14.12 0.35
CA THR A 104 -3.26 14.28 1.68
C THR A 104 -3.69 15.59 2.34
N ALA A 105 -4.04 15.52 3.62
CA ALA A 105 -4.43 16.66 4.44
C ALA A 105 -3.25 17.62 4.68
N PRO A 106 -3.49 18.91 5.00
CA PRO A 106 -2.42 19.83 5.42
C PRO A 106 -1.58 19.25 6.57
N ASN A 107 -0.26 19.41 6.50
CA ASN A 107 0.75 18.82 7.39
C ASN A 107 0.84 17.28 7.34
N GLY A 108 0.11 16.63 6.44
CA GLY A 108 0.13 15.17 6.27
C GLY A 108 1.38 14.66 5.57
N THR A 109 1.46 13.34 5.48
CA THR A 109 2.60 12.62 4.90
C THR A 109 2.20 11.84 3.66
N VAL A 110 2.92 12.03 2.56
CA VAL A 110 2.91 11.17 1.38
C VAL A 110 4.11 10.22 1.44
N GLN A 111 3.84 8.93 1.57
CA GLN A 111 4.86 7.90 1.59
C GLN A 111 4.92 7.21 0.22
N LEU A 112 5.98 7.48 -0.53
CA LEU A 112 6.23 6.86 -1.84
C LEU A 112 6.86 5.48 -1.66
N VAL A 113 6.18 4.45 -2.15
CA VAL A 113 6.58 3.04 -2.09
C VAL A 113 6.60 2.43 -3.49
N GLY A 114 5.75 2.93 -4.39
CA GLY A 114 5.67 2.48 -5.77
C GLY A 114 6.95 2.78 -6.56
N ASN A 115 7.42 1.79 -7.33
CA ASN A 115 8.60 1.95 -8.18
C ASN A 115 8.19 2.47 -9.57
N PRO A 116 8.58 3.69 -9.97
CA PRO A 116 8.20 4.24 -11.27
C PRO A 116 8.88 3.50 -12.41
N ALA A 117 8.11 3.24 -13.48
CA ALA A 117 8.59 2.63 -14.73
C ALA A 117 9.01 3.66 -15.80
N SER A 118 8.77 4.96 -15.55
CA SER A 118 9.06 6.07 -16.46
C SER A 118 9.40 7.33 -15.68
N ASP A 119 9.81 8.38 -16.37
CA ASP A 119 10.05 9.69 -15.78
C ASP A 119 8.80 10.22 -15.07
N MET A 120 9.03 10.87 -13.93
CA MET A 120 7.98 11.50 -13.13
C MET A 120 7.95 13.00 -13.43
N ALA A 121 6.76 13.51 -13.77
CA ALA A 121 6.53 14.92 -14.05
C ALA A 121 5.45 15.48 -13.12
N PHE A 122 5.75 16.57 -12.44
CA PHE A 122 4.81 17.25 -11.54
C PHE A 122 4.38 18.57 -12.13
N GLU A 123 3.08 18.77 -12.21
CA GLU A 123 2.52 20.06 -12.55
C GLU A 123 2.74 21.07 -11.42
N LYS A 124 2.74 22.36 -11.77
CA LYS A 124 2.97 23.46 -10.83
C LYS A 124 1.96 23.48 -9.67
N ASN A 125 0.71 23.13 -9.90
CA ASN A 125 -0.33 23.03 -8.87
C ASN A 125 -0.01 21.96 -7.83
N LEU A 126 0.56 20.83 -8.26
CA LEU A 126 0.98 19.75 -7.37
C LEU A 126 2.13 20.20 -6.45
N TYR A 127 3.14 20.87 -7.02
CA TYR A 127 4.22 21.46 -6.24
C TYR A 127 3.69 22.50 -5.23
N TRP A 128 2.72 23.33 -5.65
CA TRP A 128 2.10 24.30 -4.77
C TRP A 128 1.31 23.65 -3.62
N LYS A 129 0.64 22.54 -3.87
CA LYS A 129 -0.04 21.77 -2.81
C LYS A 129 0.98 21.31 -1.76
N ILE A 130 2.08 20.68 -2.19
CA ILE A 130 3.16 20.25 -1.27
C ILE A 130 3.66 21.44 -0.42
N LEU A 131 3.93 22.57 -1.06
CA LEU A 131 4.48 23.75 -0.39
C LEU A 131 3.47 24.42 0.55
N ARG A 132 2.23 24.64 0.09
CA ARG A 132 1.24 25.43 0.84
C ARG A 132 0.61 24.66 1.97
N ASP A 133 0.42 23.36 1.79
CA ASP A 133 -0.13 22.48 2.82
C ASP A 133 0.95 21.87 3.71
N GLN A 134 2.22 22.27 3.51
CA GLN A 134 3.37 21.84 4.33
C GLN A 134 3.49 20.31 4.41
N LEU A 135 3.26 19.62 3.26
CA LEU A 135 3.28 18.16 3.21
C LEU A 135 4.69 17.60 3.41
N THR A 136 4.78 16.50 4.12
CA THR A 136 5.99 15.68 4.16
C THR A 136 5.92 14.64 3.03
N VAL A 137 6.90 14.66 2.11
CA VAL A 137 7.02 13.64 1.06
C VAL A 137 8.25 12.79 1.35
N LYS A 138 8.04 11.49 1.57
CA LYS A 138 9.08 10.51 1.90
C LYS A 138 9.11 9.36 0.92
N GLY A 139 10.31 8.83 0.63
CA GLY A 139 10.48 7.56 -0.07
C GLY A 139 10.72 6.41 0.92
N SER A 140 10.29 5.20 0.53
CA SER A 140 10.62 3.95 1.21
C SER A 140 11.06 2.93 0.18
N TRP A 141 12.28 2.41 0.33
CA TRP A 141 12.84 1.45 -0.63
C TRP A 141 13.09 0.08 0.00
N ASN A 142 13.98 0.03 0.98
CA ASN A 142 14.37 -1.22 1.64
C ASN A 142 13.93 -1.23 3.11
N SER A 143 13.74 -2.46 3.63
CA SER A 143 13.62 -2.70 5.06
C SER A 143 14.96 -2.48 5.77
N SER A 144 14.92 -2.03 7.02
CA SER A 144 16.10 -1.96 7.86
C SER A 144 16.49 -3.35 8.38
N PHE A 145 17.79 -3.64 8.35
CA PHE A 145 18.36 -4.82 8.98
C PHE A 145 19.66 -4.40 9.68
N ARG A 146 19.56 -4.08 10.97
CA ARG A 146 20.65 -3.56 11.78
C ARG A 146 21.10 -4.53 12.87
N HIS A 147 20.57 -5.75 12.87
CA HIS A 147 20.82 -6.78 13.90
C HIS A 147 20.38 -6.36 15.32
N ASP A 148 19.48 -5.39 15.43
CA ASP A 148 18.81 -5.01 16.67
C ASP A 148 17.34 -5.47 16.68
N ARG A 149 16.72 -5.56 17.86
CA ARG A 149 15.33 -6.03 17.99
C ARG A 149 14.29 -5.03 17.45
N GLU A 150 14.73 -3.83 17.11
CA GLU A 150 13.87 -2.74 16.66
C GLU A 150 13.86 -2.58 15.13
N ASP A 151 14.69 -3.36 14.40
CA ASP A 151 14.69 -3.30 12.95
C ASP A 151 13.45 -3.93 12.31
N ASP A 152 13.25 -3.69 11.00
CA ASP A 152 12.05 -4.14 10.31
C ASP A 152 11.99 -5.67 10.19
N TRP A 153 13.14 -6.34 10.09
CA TRP A 153 13.19 -7.80 10.00
C TRP A 153 12.70 -8.45 11.29
N HIS A 154 13.22 -8.02 12.44
CA HIS A 154 12.79 -8.53 13.74
C HIS A 154 11.32 -8.17 14.02
N TYR A 155 10.89 -6.97 13.60
CA TYR A 155 9.49 -6.57 13.69
C TYR A 155 8.56 -7.54 12.95
N VAL A 156 8.90 -7.90 11.70
CA VAL A 156 8.09 -8.84 10.89
C VAL A 156 8.13 -10.25 11.44
N LEU A 157 9.33 -10.75 11.80
CA LEU A 157 9.50 -12.11 12.35
C LEU A 157 8.75 -12.32 13.67
N ASP A 158 8.73 -11.31 14.55
CA ASP A 158 7.94 -11.37 15.79
C ASP A 158 6.43 -11.54 15.50
N ARG A 159 5.90 -10.84 14.49
CA ARG A 159 4.49 -10.93 14.13
C ARG A 159 4.13 -12.24 13.45
N LEU A 160 5.01 -12.76 12.62
CA LEU A 160 4.86 -14.09 12.02
C LEU A 160 4.90 -15.18 13.09
N GLN A 161 5.88 -15.13 14.00
CA GLN A 161 6.01 -16.10 15.08
C GLN A 161 4.81 -16.12 16.05
N ARG A 162 4.17 -14.96 16.22
CA ARG A 162 2.97 -14.80 17.08
C ARG A 162 1.66 -14.96 16.29
N GLU A 163 1.72 -15.34 15.04
CA GLU A 163 0.54 -15.50 14.17
C GLU A 163 -0.37 -14.26 14.14
N ARG A 164 0.23 -13.05 14.23
CA ARG A 164 -0.50 -11.78 14.19
C ARG A 164 -0.75 -11.27 12.77
N ILE A 165 0.01 -11.78 11.80
CA ILE A 165 -0.14 -11.49 10.38
C ILE A 165 -0.12 -12.81 9.60
N HIS A 166 -0.89 -12.85 8.51
CA HIS A 166 -1.10 -14.02 7.67
C HIS A 166 -0.76 -13.72 6.21
N PRO A 167 0.51 -13.45 5.85
CA PRO A 167 0.91 -13.06 4.50
C PRO A 167 0.69 -14.17 3.47
N GLU A 168 0.59 -15.44 3.91
CA GLU A 168 0.26 -16.59 3.07
C GLU A 168 -1.06 -16.42 2.33
N GLN A 169 -2.01 -15.64 2.86
CA GLN A 169 -3.28 -15.32 2.20
C GLN A 169 -3.08 -14.53 0.88
N SER A 170 -1.92 -13.90 0.71
CA SER A 170 -1.56 -13.19 -0.53
C SER A 170 -0.94 -14.10 -1.59
N ILE A 171 -0.56 -15.35 -1.24
CA ILE A 171 0.03 -16.30 -2.18
C ILE A 171 -1.10 -16.91 -3.00
N THR A 172 -1.14 -16.58 -4.29
CA THR A 172 -2.19 -17.06 -5.20
C THR A 172 -1.75 -18.24 -6.05
N HIS A 173 -0.44 -18.38 -6.25
CA HIS A 173 0.13 -19.46 -7.08
C HIS A 173 1.44 -19.95 -6.47
N GLY A 174 1.54 -21.27 -6.31
CA GLY A 174 2.76 -21.97 -5.94
C GLY A 174 3.20 -22.89 -7.08
N PHE A 175 4.49 -22.90 -7.39
CA PHE A 175 5.07 -23.76 -8.41
C PHE A 175 6.30 -24.49 -7.86
N PRO A 176 6.55 -25.74 -8.25
CA PRO A 176 7.84 -26.35 -8.01
C PRO A 176 8.91 -25.67 -8.87
N LEU A 177 10.18 -25.84 -8.50
CA LEU A 177 11.30 -25.15 -9.16
C LEU A 177 11.41 -25.45 -10.66
N ASP A 178 11.06 -26.67 -11.07
CA ASP A 178 11.06 -27.11 -12.48
C ASP A 178 9.92 -26.54 -13.32
N ALA A 179 8.93 -25.88 -12.69
CA ALA A 179 7.84 -25.17 -13.33
C ALA A 179 7.90 -23.65 -13.10
N LEU A 180 9.06 -23.10 -12.73
CA LEU A 180 9.27 -21.65 -12.50
C LEU A 180 8.83 -20.79 -13.69
N ASP A 181 9.05 -21.26 -14.91
CA ASP A 181 8.67 -20.60 -16.15
C ASP A 181 7.16 -20.32 -16.22
N GLN A 182 6.32 -21.23 -15.75
CA GLN A 182 4.87 -21.05 -15.72
C GLN A 182 4.48 -19.88 -14.80
N GLY A 183 5.11 -19.77 -13.64
CA GLY A 183 4.90 -18.65 -12.73
C GLY A 183 5.34 -17.31 -13.35
N LEU A 184 6.45 -17.29 -14.06
CA LEU A 184 6.93 -16.10 -14.78
C LEU A 184 5.99 -15.69 -15.90
N LEU A 185 5.41 -16.66 -16.64
CA LEU A 185 4.44 -16.40 -17.70
C LEU A 185 3.16 -15.77 -17.16
N ILE A 186 2.63 -16.23 -16.03
CA ILE A 186 1.47 -15.62 -15.35
C ILE A 186 1.73 -14.14 -15.08
N MET A 187 2.89 -13.81 -14.50
CA MET A 187 3.24 -12.43 -14.16
C MET A 187 3.47 -11.56 -15.41
N ARG A 188 4.05 -12.12 -16.47
CA ARG A 188 4.31 -11.42 -17.73
C ARG A 188 3.03 -11.14 -18.50
N ASP A 189 2.20 -12.16 -18.69
CA ASP A 189 1.06 -12.11 -19.62
C ASP A 189 -0.21 -11.56 -18.97
N LYS A 190 -0.28 -11.61 -17.62
CA LYS A 190 -1.41 -11.08 -16.82
C LYS A 190 -2.79 -11.58 -17.28
N LEU A 191 -2.84 -12.82 -17.79
CA LEU A 191 -4.06 -13.45 -18.32
C LEU A 191 -4.98 -13.97 -17.22
N GLN A 192 -4.49 -14.05 -16.01
CA GLN A 192 -5.25 -14.44 -14.83
C GLN A 192 -4.93 -13.53 -13.63
N GLU A 193 -5.83 -13.50 -12.68
CA GLU A 193 -5.62 -12.74 -11.45
C GLU A 193 -4.50 -13.36 -10.63
N TYR A 194 -3.53 -12.58 -10.19
CA TYR A 194 -2.51 -13.00 -9.24
C TYR A 194 -2.16 -11.86 -8.26
N VAL A 195 -1.70 -12.23 -7.09
CA VAL A 195 -1.13 -11.32 -6.10
C VAL A 195 0.33 -11.65 -5.89
N LYS A 196 0.61 -12.84 -5.33
CA LYS A 196 1.98 -13.33 -5.13
C LYS A 196 2.12 -14.70 -5.76
N VAL A 197 3.10 -14.82 -6.65
CA VAL A 197 3.53 -16.09 -7.23
C VAL A 197 4.79 -16.53 -6.49
N MET A 198 4.80 -17.76 -6.00
CA MET A 198 5.90 -18.36 -5.24
C MET A 198 6.43 -19.58 -5.94
N VAL A 199 7.72 -19.86 -5.74
CA VAL A 199 8.35 -21.13 -6.08
C VAL A 199 8.64 -21.87 -4.79
N GLU A 200 8.17 -23.10 -4.69
CA GLU A 200 8.40 -23.98 -3.57
C GLU A 200 9.67 -24.79 -3.83
N ALA A 201 10.68 -24.64 -2.96
CA ALA A 201 11.79 -25.57 -2.95
C ALA A 201 11.25 -26.91 -2.47
N GLY A 202 11.34 -27.94 -3.30
CA GLY A 202 10.84 -29.28 -2.95
C GLY A 202 11.38 -29.73 -1.60
N ALA A 203 10.49 -30.38 -0.84
CA ALA A 203 10.83 -31.04 0.42
C ALA A 203 11.80 -32.20 0.18
#